data_7ff5bae9d80c34f1261c8e777cac47c5
#
_entry.id   7ff5bae9d80c34f1261c8e777cac47c5
#
_cell.length_a   1.000
_cell.length_b   1.000
_cell.length_c   1.000
_cell.angle_alpha   90.00
_cell.angle_beta   90.00
_cell.angle_gamma   90.00
#
_symmetry.space_group_name_H-M   'P 1'
#
loop_
_entity.id
_entity.type
_entity.pdbx_description
1 polymer ?
#
loop_
_entity_poly.entity_id
_entity_poly.type
_entity_poly.pdbx_seq_one_letter_code
_entity_poly.pdbx_strand_id
1 'polypeptide(L)'
;VVVAYGQILPKAVLDLPKYGCINIHGSLLPAYRGAAPMQMCLLNGETETGVTSMQMAEGLDTGDMLVKAALPIGADETFASLHDRLAELGASVLLETLEKLEAGTLQPEPQDDAKSSYAGRITKEMSALHFEQPANTLHNIIRGITGFTTLDGKRLKVYASHVVTTAMPEV
;
A
#
# COMPACT_ATOMS: atom_id res chain seq x y z
N VAL A 1 5.12 -1.22 19.16
CA VAL A 1 4.39 -1.30 17.88
C VAL A 1 4.52 0.02 17.14
N VAL A 2 4.72 -0.05 15.84
CA VAL A 2 4.89 1.11 14.94
C VAL A 2 3.85 0.99 13.81
N VAL A 3 3.18 2.09 13.48
CA VAL A 3 2.24 2.18 12.36
C VAL A 3 2.42 3.53 11.68
N ALA A 4 2.71 3.54 10.39
CA ALA A 4 2.80 4.75 9.56
C ALA A 4 3.65 5.89 10.16
N TYR A 5 4.73 5.57 10.86
CA TYR A 5 5.57 6.54 11.57
C TYR A 5 6.36 7.46 10.62
N GLY A 6 6.68 6.96 9.43
CA GLY A 6 7.31 7.76 8.37
C GLY A 6 8.80 8.09 8.56
N GLN A 7 9.47 7.50 9.55
CA GLN A 7 10.90 7.67 9.78
C GLN A 7 11.59 6.32 9.99
N ILE A 8 12.84 6.23 9.57
CA ILE A 8 13.70 5.08 9.85
C ILE A 8 14.13 5.13 11.31
N LEU A 9 13.88 4.07 12.05
CA LEU A 9 14.33 3.92 13.43
C LEU A 9 15.78 3.43 13.47
N PRO A 10 16.66 4.09 14.23
CA PRO A 10 18.04 3.62 14.39
C PRO A 10 18.06 2.32 15.20
N LYS A 11 19.11 1.50 14.97
CA LYS A 11 19.28 0.20 15.65
C LYS A 11 19.15 0.29 17.17
N ALA A 12 19.70 1.34 17.77
CA ALA A 12 19.61 1.57 19.22
C ALA A 12 18.15 1.67 19.72
N VAL A 13 17.20 2.13 18.89
CA VAL A 13 15.76 2.17 19.23
C VAL A 13 15.11 0.83 18.95
N LEU A 14 15.49 0.15 17.85
CA LEU A 14 14.95 -1.16 17.50
C LEU A 14 15.24 -2.22 18.57
N ASP A 15 16.39 -2.13 19.21
CA ASP A 15 16.87 -3.09 20.21
C ASP A 15 16.33 -2.82 21.64
N LEU A 16 15.67 -1.67 21.89
CA LEU A 16 15.18 -1.31 23.23
C LEU A 16 14.03 -2.22 23.75
N PRO A 17 12.99 -2.55 22.94
CA PRO A 17 11.90 -3.36 23.45
C PRO A 17 12.30 -4.82 23.59
N LYS A 18 11.83 -5.48 24.64
CA LYS A 18 12.09 -6.91 24.91
C LYS A 18 11.81 -7.83 23.72
N TYR A 19 10.79 -7.52 22.94
CA TYR A 19 10.36 -8.30 21.78
C TYR A 19 10.69 -7.60 20.45
N GLY A 20 11.61 -6.62 20.48
CA GLY A 20 11.91 -5.80 19.31
C GLY A 20 10.75 -4.88 18.91
N CYS A 21 10.84 -4.29 17.72
CA CYS A 21 9.83 -3.38 17.18
C CYS A 21 8.99 -4.10 16.12
N ILE A 22 7.68 -4.06 16.26
CA ILE A 22 6.72 -4.62 15.29
C ILE A 22 6.10 -3.48 14.50
N ASN A 23 6.15 -3.55 13.16
CA ASN A 23 5.48 -2.62 12.26
C ASN A 23 4.27 -3.28 11.59
N ILE A 24 3.20 -2.51 11.40
CA ILE A 24 2.05 -2.90 10.59
C ILE A 24 2.21 -2.23 9.23
N HIS A 25 2.48 -3.04 8.21
CA HIS A 25 2.74 -2.58 6.85
C HIS A 25 1.56 -2.83 5.93
N GLY A 26 1.15 -1.82 5.17
CA GLY A 26 -0.04 -1.85 4.32
C GLY A 26 0.17 -2.54 2.97
N SER A 27 0.81 -3.69 2.94
CA SER A 27 0.92 -4.57 1.78
C SER A 27 1.10 -6.03 2.20
N LEU A 28 1.02 -6.93 1.22
CA LEU A 28 1.45 -8.32 1.35
C LEU A 28 2.96 -8.41 1.08
N LEU A 29 3.78 -8.20 2.11
CA LEU A 29 5.23 -8.33 1.98
C LEU A 29 5.63 -9.71 1.44
N PRO A 30 6.71 -9.80 0.65
CA PRO A 30 7.74 -8.78 0.37
C PRO A 30 7.37 -7.77 -0.74
N ALA A 31 6.17 -7.84 -1.32
CA ALA A 31 5.74 -6.86 -2.32
C ALA A 31 5.45 -5.49 -1.68
N TYR A 32 5.77 -4.41 -2.42
CA TYR A 32 5.45 -3.04 -2.04
C TYR A 32 6.12 -2.58 -0.73
N ARG A 33 7.40 -2.91 -0.50
CA ARG A 33 8.21 -2.28 0.55
C ARG A 33 8.28 -0.77 0.32
N GLY A 34 8.21 0.05 1.34
CA GLY A 34 8.42 1.50 1.23
C GLY A 34 7.22 2.36 1.63
N ALA A 35 7.20 3.60 1.11
CA ALA A 35 6.41 4.69 1.68
C ALA A 35 4.93 4.72 1.28
N ALA A 36 4.55 4.15 0.13
CA ALA A 36 3.20 4.28 -0.41
C ALA A 36 2.63 2.96 -0.99
N PRO A 37 2.65 1.86 -0.20
CA PRO A 37 2.23 0.53 -0.68
C PRO A 37 0.78 0.52 -1.19
N MET A 38 -0.14 1.14 -0.47
CA MET A 38 -1.57 1.16 -0.80
C MET A 38 -1.85 1.91 -2.11
N GLN A 39 -1.21 3.07 -2.31
CA GLN A 39 -1.38 3.84 -3.55
C GLN A 39 -0.74 3.10 -4.73
N MET A 40 0.46 2.54 -4.54
CA MET A 40 1.17 1.85 -5.62
C MET A 40 0.45 0.59 -6.08
N CYS A 41 -0.20 -0.17 -5.19
CA CYS A 41 -0.99 -1.33 -5.62
C CYS A 41 -2.22 -0.90 -6.46
N LEU A 42 -2.88 0.22 -6.13
CA LEU A 42 -3.96 0.78 -6.95
C LEU A 42 -3.46 1.27 -8.31
N LEU A 43 -2.34 2.00 -8.35
CA LEU A 43 -1.71 2.47 -9.59
C LEU A 43 -1.35 1.31 -10.52
N ASN A 44 -0.86 0.21 -9.96
CA ASN A 44 -0.50 -0.99 -10.72
C ASN A 44 -1.71 -1.84 -11.11
N GLY A 45 -2.92 -1.50 -10.66
CA GLY A 45 -4.14 -2.22 -11.00
C GLY A 45 -4.26 -3.59 -10.33
N GLU A 46 -3.67 -3.75 -9.15
CA GLU A 46 -3.81 -4.97 -8.38
C GLU A 46 -5.28 -5.23 -8.01
N THR A 47 -5.65 -6.49 -7.95
CA THR A 47 -7.00 -6.95 -7.57
C THR A 47 -7.07 -7.46 -6.13
N GLU A 48 -5.92 -7.58 -5.48
CA GLU A 48 -5.77 -8.00 -4.08
C GLU A 48 -4.64 -7.21 -3.43
N THR A 49 -4.77 -6.93 -2.16
CA THR A 49 -3.74 -6.38 -1.30
C THR A 49 -3.94 -6.91 0.12
N GLY A 50 -3.23 -6.35 1.09
CA GLY A 50 -3.40 -6.77 2.47
C GLY A 50 -2.53 -6.00 3.44
N VAL A 51 -2.39 -6.57 4.61
CA VAL A 51 -1.55 -6.06 5.69
C VAL A 51 -0.61 -7.15 6.15
N THR A 52 0.63 -6.78 6.41
CA THR A 52 1.63 -7.64 7.04
C THR A 52 2.12 -7.00 8.34
N SER A 53 2.03 -7.71 9.46
CA SER A 53 2.85 -7.37 10.61
C SER A 53 4.25 -7.93 10.40
N MET A 54 5.27 -7.16 10.72
CA MET A 54 6.66 -7.55 10.51
C MET A 54 7.55 -7.12 11.68
N GLN A 55 8.60 -7.88 11.96
CA GLN A 55 9.68 -7.47 12.83
C GLN A 55 10.49 -6.38 12.12
N MET A 56 10.68 -5.22 12.75
CA MET A 56 11.50 -4.17 12.14
C MET A 56 12.98 -4.51 12.17
N ALA A 57 13.67 -4.22 11.09
CA ALA A 57 15.10 -4.33 10.89
C ALA A 57 15.69 -2.99 10.42
N GLU A 58 17.01 -2.90 10.26
CA GLU A 58 17.66 -1.67 9.78
C GLU A 58 17.32 -1.32 8.32
N GLY A 59 16.97 -2.32 7.52
CA GLY A 59 16.52 -2.13 6.13
C GLY A 59 15.08 -1.66 6.05
N LEU A 60 14.74 -0.99 4.94
CA LEU A 60 13.38 -0.51 4.68
C LEU A 60 12.44 -1.68 4.43
N ASP A 61 11.57 -1.95 5.41
CA ASP A 61 10.55 -3.01 5.38
C ASP A 61 11.09 -4.40 4.99
N THR A 62 12.31 -4.74 5.45
CA THR A 62 13.01 -5.99 5.10
C THR A 62 12.99 -7.04 6.20
N GLY A 63 12.47 -6.73 7.38
CA GLY A 63 12.44 -7.66 8.50
C GLY A 63 11.46 -8.81 8.30
N ASP A 64 11.53 -9.81 9.18
CA ASP A 64 10.73 -11.02 9.08
C ASP A 64 9.23 -10.71 9.18
N MET A 65 8.44 -11.35 8.32
CA MET A 65 6.98 -11.29 8.34
C MET A 65 6.45 -12.14 9.49
N LEU A 66 5.44 -11.65 10.21
CA LEU A 66 4.87 -12.32 11.38
C LEU A 66 3.47 -12.87 11.10
N VAL A 67 2.54 -11.99 10.73
CA VAL A 67 1.17 -12.34 10.33
C VAL A 67 0.80 -11.57 9.09
N LYS A 68 0.10 -12.21 8.15
CA LYS A 68 -0.41 -11.58 6.93
C LYS A 68 -1.91 -11.85 6.78
N ALA A 69 -2.64 -10.84 6.34
CA ALA A 69 -4.02 -10.99 5.93
C ALA A 69 -4.27 -10.22 4.62
N ALA A 70 -4.97 -10.86 3.70
CA ALA A 70 -5.30 -10.32 2.39
C ALA A 70 -6.74 -9.83 2.33
N LEU A 71 -7.01 -8.89 1.43
CA LEU A 71 -8.36 -8.49 1.04
C LEU A 71 -8.42 -8.14 -0.45
N PRO A 72 -9.57 -8.37 -1.11
CA PRO A 72 -9.74 -8.00 -2.50
C PRO A 72 -9.90 -6.49 -2.66
N ILE A 73 -9.44 -5.96 -3.81
CA ILE A 73 -9.63 -4.58 -4.23
C ILE A 73 -10.77 -4.52 -5.24
N GLY A 74 -11.78 -3.69 -4.99
CA GLY A 74 -12.86 -3.46 -5.93
C GLY A 74 -12.40 -2.70 -7.18
N ALA A 75 -13.08 -2.91 -8.32
CA ALA A 75 -12.71 -2.29 -9.61
C ALA A 75 -12.67 -0.76 -9.53
N ASP A 76 -13.62 -0.15 -8.84
CA ASP A 76 -13.72 1.30 -8.66
C ASP A 76 -13.28 1.77 -7.26
N GLU A 77 -12.66 0.87 -6.47
CA GLU A 77 -12.24 1.19 -5.11
C GLU A 77 -11.18 2.29 -5.10
N THR A 78 -11.39 3.30 -4.27
CA THR A 78 -10.49 4.44 -4.12
C THR A 78 -9.46 4.20 -3.03
N PHE A 79 -8.38 4.99 -3.02
CA PHE A 79 -7.41 4.96 -1.93
C PHE A 79 -8.06 5.20 -0.56
N ALA A 80 -9.03 6.12 -0.46
CA ALA A 80 -9.68 6.41 0.82
C ALA A 80 -10.45 5.19 1.36
N SER A 81 -11.28 4.54 0.54
CA SER A 81 -12.02 3.36 0.97
C SER A 81 -11.11 2.16 1.26
N LEU A 82 -10.07 1.96 0.44
CA LEU A 82 -9.09 0.90 0.67
C LEU A 82 -8.30 1.12 1.96
N HIS A 83 -7.88 2.38 2.22
CA HIS A 83 -7.19 2.75 3.45
C HIS A 83 -8.00 2.39 4.70
N ASP A 84 -9.28 2.74 4.73
CA ASP A 84 -10.14 2.47 5.89
C ASP A 84 -10.29 0.95 6.14
N ARG A 85 -10.50 0.16 5.08
CA ARG A 85 -10.56 -1.31 5.17
C ARG A 85 -9.23 -1.92 5.62
N LEU A 86 -8.10 -1.40 5.13
CA LEU A 86 -6.77 -1.87 5.55
C LEU A 86 -6.45 -1.45 6.99
N ALA A 87 -6.96 -0.32 7.46
CA ALA A 87 -6.81 0.08 8.85
C ALA A 87 -7.52 -0.88 9.82
N GLU A 88 -8.75 -1.30 9.49
CA GLU A 88 -9.50 -2.31 10.26
C GLU A 88 -8.79 -3.68 10.22
N LEU A 89 -8.34 -4.11 9.03
CA LEU A 89 -7.59 -5.35 8.86
C LEU A 89 -6.27 -5.30 9.63
N GLY A 90 -5.57 -4.15 9.62
CA GLY A 90 -4.32 -3.93 10.35
C GLY A 90 -4.48 -4.06 11.86
N ALA A 91 -5.59 -3.57 12.41
CA ALA A 91 -5.91 -3.76 13.83
C ALA A 91 -6.09 -5.25 14.16
N SER A 92 -6.80 -6.01 13.31
CA SER A 92 -6.99 -7.45 13.50
C SER A 92 -5.67 -8.23 13.40
N VAL A 93 -4.83 -7.91 12.41
CA VAL A 93 -3.49 -8.51 12.24
C VAL A 93 -2.60 -8.19 13.43
N LEU A 94 -2.66 -6.97 13.98
CA LEU A 94 -1.90 -6.61 15.18
C LEU A 94 -2.34 -7.45 16.39
N LEU A 95 -3.65 -7.57 16.64
CA LEU A 95 -4.14 -8.35 17.76
C LEU A 95 -3.72 -9.81 17.66
N GLU A 96 -3.87 -10.45 16.49
CA GLU A 96 -3.41 -11.81 16.24
C GLU A 96 -1.89 -11.96 16.46
N THR A 97 -1.11 -10.96 16.02
CA THR A 97 0.34 -10.97 16.22
C THR A 97 0.71 -10.94 17.70
N LEU A 98 0.03 -10.10 18.49
CA LEU A 98 0.28 -9.98 19.94
C LEU A 98 -0.15 -11.23 20.69
N GLU A 99 -1.29 -11.81 20.36
CA GLU A 99 -1.77 -13.07 20.93
C GLU A 99 -0.78 -14.23 20.70
N LYS A 100 -0.31 -14.36 19.44
CA LYS A 100 0.68 -15.37 19.08
C LYS A 100 2.05 -15.11 19.76
N LEU A 101 2.43 -13.85 19.91
CA LEU A 101 3.67 -13.46 20.60
C LEU A 101 3.60 -13.85 22.09
N GLU A 102 2.48 -13.54 22.77
CA GLU A 102 2.26 -13.87 24.18
C GLU A 102 2.21 -15.39 24.42
N ALA A 103 1.55 -16.12 23.52
CA ALA A 103 1.47 -17.58 23.55
C ALA A 103 2.79 -18.28 23.18
N GLY A 104 3.80 -17.54 22.67
CA GLY A 104 5.06 -18.14 22.18
C GLY A 104 4.91 -18.98 20.92
N THR A 105 3.84 -18.77 20.15
CA THR A 105 3.50 -19.53 18.92
C THR A 105 3.79 -18.77 17.64
N LEU A 106 4.27 -17.53 17.74
CA LEU A 106 4.61 -16.70 16.59
C LEU A 106 5.77 -17.34 15.79
N GLN A 107 5.58 -17.47 14.48
CA GLN A 107 6.57 -18.04 13.57
C GLN A 107 7.03 -16.95 12.59
N PRO A 108 8.17 -16.27 12.84
CA PRO A 108 8.71 -15.31 11.89
C PRO A 108 9.13 -15.99 10.59
N GLU A 109 8.77 -15.38 9.47
CA GLU A 109 9.09 -15.85 8.12
C GLU A 109 10.03 -14.84 7.44
N PRO A 110 11.28 -15.21 7.11
CA PRO A 110 12.16 -14.34 6.34
C PRO A 110 11.58 -13.97 4.98
N GLN A 111 11.80 -12.73 4.58
CA GLN A 111 11.33 -12.28 3.27
C GLN A 111 12.25 -12.79 2.15
N ASP A 112 11.66 -13.26 1.04
CA ASP A 112 12.37 -13.58 -0.21
C ASP A 112 12.59 -12.30 -1.02
N ASP A 113 13.81 -11.79 -1.04
CA ASP A 113 14.15 -10.55 -1.76
C ASP A 113 13.91 -10.64 -3.27
N ALA A 114 13.95 -11.83 -3.85
CA ALA A 114 13.64 -12.03 -5.28
C ALA A 114 12.17 -11.73 -5.63
N LYS A 115 11.28 -11.77 -4.63
CA LYS A 115 9.85 -11.45 -4.77
C LYS A 115 9.50 -10.03 -4.30
N SER A 116 10.50 -9.26 -3.87
CA SER A 116 10.26 -7.92 -3.35
C SER A 116 9.98 -6.92 -4.47
N SER A 117 9.14 -5.93 -4.17
CA SER A 117 8.98 -4.73 -4.99
C SER A 117 8.99 -3.49 -4.11
N TYR A 118 9.27 -2.35 -4.71
CA TYR A 118 9.40 -1.08 -3.99
C TYR A 118 8.25 -0.13 -4.30
N ALA A 119 7.62 0.39 -3.26
CA ALA A 119 6.56 1.41 -3.30
C ALA A 119 7.15 2.76 -2.86
N GLY A 120 7.66 3.52 -3.82
CA GLY A 120 8.23 4.85 -3.59
C GLY A 120 7.19 5.87 -3.14
N ARG A 121 7.66 7.06 -2.76
CA ARG A 121 6.78 8.19 -2.44
C ARG A 121 6.00 8.62 -3.67
N ILE A 122 4.73 8.93 -3.49
CA ILE A 122 3.90 9.51 -4.56
C ILE A 122 4.37 10.93 -4.86
N THR A 123 4.63 11.19 -6.14
CA THR A 123 4.99 12.52 -6.63
C THR A 123 3.82 13.17 -7.36
N LYS A 124 3.91 14.48 -7.53
CA LYS A 124 2.87 15.26 -8.23
C LYS A 124 2.74 14.85 -9.70
N GLU A 125 3.86 14.50 -10.32
CA GLU A 125 3.94 14.10 -11.73
C GLU A 125 3.15 12.81 -11.98
N MET A 126 3.15 11.88 -11.03
CA MET A 126 2.40 10.62 -11.13
C MET A 126 0.88 10.83 -11.21
N SER A 127 0.38 11.99 -10.74
CA SER A 127 -1.04 12.35 -10.80
C SER A 127 -1.45 13.00 -12.14
N ALA A 128 -0.52 13.28 -13.06
CA ALA A 128 -0.84 13.87 -14.36
C ALA A 128 -1.56 12.84 -15.25
N LEU A 129 -2.71 13.24 -15.81
CA LEU A 129 -3.49 12.41 -16.72
C LEU A 129 -3.03 12.68 -18.15
N HIS A 130 -2.41 11.68 -18.77
CA HIS A 130 -1.97 11.66 -20.16
C HIS A 130 -2.96 10.81 -20.96
N PHE A 131 -3.88 11.44 -21.69
CA PHE A 131 -5.04 10.78 -22.30
C PHE A 131 -4.70 9.81 -23.45
N GLU A 132 -3.45 9.75 -23.87
CA GLU A 132 -2.90 8.71 -24.75
C GLU A 132 -2.69 7.36 -24.05
N GLN A 133 -2.74 7.33 -22.71
CA GLN A 133 -2.62 6.11 -21.90
C GLN A 133 -3.93 5.30 -21.92
N PRO A 134 -3.84 3.98 -21.67
CA PRO A 134 -5.03 3.14 -21.55
C PRO A 134 -6.01 3.64 -20.48
N ALA A 135 -7.31 3.48 -20.72
CA ALA A 135 -8.36 3.92 -19.80
C ALA A 135 -8.20 3.37 -18.37
N ASN A 136 -7.80 2.10 -18.25
CA ASN A 136 -7.54 1.49 -16.93
C ASN A 136 -6.39 2.16 -16.19
N THR A 137 -5.33 2.58 -16.89
CA THR A 137 -4.21 3.31 -16.29
C THR A 137 -4.67 4.66 -15.74
N LEU A 138 -5.44 5.42 -16.52
CA LEU A 138 -6.00 6.71 -16.09
C LEU A 138 -6.95 6.53 -14.90
N HIS A 139 -7.80 5.50 -14.94
CA HIS A 139 -8.70 5.17 -13.85
C HIS A 139 -7.93 4.84 -12.56
N ASN A 140 -6.86 4.04 -12.65
CA ASN A 140 -6.00 3.71 -11.51
C ASN A 140 -5.31 4.93 -10.90
N ILE A 141 -4.85 5.89 -11.73
CA ILE A 141 -4.30 7.16 -11.25
C ILE A 141 -5.38 7.94 -10.48
N ILE A 142 -6.58 8.05 -11.03
CA ILE A 142 -7.68 8.82 -10.42
C ILE A 142 -8.08 8.21 -9.08
N ARG A 143 -8.34 6.90 -9.03
CA ARG A 143 -8.78 6.23 -7.81
C ARG A 143 -7.68 6.08 -6.75
N GLY A 144 -6.41 5.99 -7.17
CA GLY A 144 -5.26 5.78 -6.28
C GLY A 144 -4.69 7.05 -5.68
N ILE A 145 -4.58 8.13 -6.44
CA ILE A 145 -3.85 9.34 -6.03
C ILE A 145 -4.50 10.67 -6.45
N THR A 146 -5.73 10.65 -6.97
CA THR A 146 -6.43 11.80 -7.54
C THR A 146 -5.70 12.39 -8.76
N GLY A 147 -6.24 12.18 -9.94
CA GLY A 147 -5.67 12.66 -11.20
C GLY A 147 -5.86 14.16 -11.44
N PHE A 148 -5.01 14.76 -12.26
CA PHE A 148 -5.26 16.09 -12.78
C PHE A 148 -4.89 16.21 -14.25
N THR A 149 -5.54 17.15 -14.92
CA THR A 149 -5.22 17.61 -16.27
C THR A 149 -5.27 19.13 -16.34
N THR A 150 -5.09 19.70 -17.53
CA THR A 150 -5.20 21.14 -17.78
C THR A 150 -6.34 21.38 -18.77
N LEU A 151 -7.27 22.27 -18.43
CA LEU A 151 -8.34 22.75 -19.29
C LEU A 151 -8.24 24.28 -19.37
N ASP A 152 -8.13 24.84 -20.57
CA ASP A 152 -7.98 26.28 -20.84
C ASP A 152 -6.88 26.94 -19.97
N GLY A 153 -5.74 26.27 -19.86
CA GLY A 153 -4.59 26.73 -19.08
C GLY A 153 -4.76 26.63 -17.54
N LYS A 154 -5.90 26.13 -17.06
CA LYS A 154 -6.18 25.93 -15.64
C LYS A 154 -6.12 24.48 -15.25
N ARG A 155 -5.62 24.19 -14.05
CA ARG A 155 -5.56 22.83 -13.51
C ARG A 155 -6.96 22.34 -13.14
N LEU A 156 -7.36 21.22 -13.72
CA LEU A 156 -8.57 20.47 -13.42
C LEU A 156 -8.20 19.19 -12.66
N LYS A 157 -8.73 19.02 -11.44
CA LYS A 157 -8.61 17.77 -10.69
C LYS A 157 -9.78 16.83 -11.02
N VAL A 158 -9.47 15.54 -11.18
CA VAL A 158 -10.46 14.49 -11.44
C VAL A 158 -10.48 13.55 -10.23
N TYR A 159 -11.62 13.47 -9.55
CA TYR A 159 -11.76 12.73 -8.30
C TYR A 159 -12.40 11.34 -8.47
N ALA A 160 -13.13 11.12 -9.56
CA ALA A 160 -13.77 9.85 -9.84
C ALA A 160 -13.85 9.60 -11.34
N SER A 161 -13.86 8.35 -11.74
CA SER A 161 -14.03 7.90 -13.13
C SER A 161 -14.57 6.47 -13.15
N HIS A 162 -15.15 6.09 -14.29
CA HIS A 162 -15.49 4.71 -14.61
C HIS A 162 -14.92 4.36 -15.98
N VAL A 163 -14.42 3.15 -16.12
CA VAL A 163 -14.00 2.64 -17.42
C VAL A 163 -15.21 2.09 -18.16
N VAL A 164 -15.48 2.64 -19.35
CA VAL A 164 -16.53 2.14 -20.25
C VAL A 164 -15.92 1.36 -21.39
N THR A 165 -16.55 0.26 -21.77
CA THR A 165 -16.07 -0.63 -22.85
C THR A 165 -16.73 -0.35 -24.20
N THR A 166 -17.72 0.55 -24.25
CA THR A 166 -18.38 0.99 -25.48
C THR A 166 -17.51 2.01 -26.21
N ALA A 167 -17.21 1.75 -27.49
CA ALA A 167 -16.63 2.77 -28.36
C ALA A 167 -17.55 3.99 -28.38
N MET A 168 -17.04 5.16 -28.03
CA MET A 168 -17.76 6.42 -28.27
C MET A 168 -17.99 6.54 -29.77
N PRO A 169 -19.19 6.92 -30.24
CA PRO A 169 -19.37 7.27 -31.66
C PRO A 169 -18.36 8.39 -31.99
N GLU A 170 -17.69 8.23 -33.12
CA GLU A 170 -16.83 9.29 -33.66
C GLU A 170 -17.68 10.56 -33.86
N VAL A 171 -17.21 11.68 -33.30
CA VAL A 171 -17.85 12.99 -33.43
C VAL A 171 -17.38 13.62 -34.72
#